data_643f7b221e73f8da27079508eeac0c87
#
_entry.id   643f7b221e73f8da27079508eeac0c87
#
_cell.length_a   1.000
_cell.length_b   1.000
_cell.length_c   1.000
_cell.angle_alpha   90.00
_cell.angle_beta   90.00
_cell.angle_gamma   90.00
#
_symmetry.space_group_name_H-M   'P 1'
#
loop_
_entity.id
_entity.type
_entity.pdbx_description
1 polymer ?
#
loop_
_entity_poly.entity_id
_entity_poly.type
_entity_poly.pdbx_seq_one_letter_code
_entity_poly.pdbx_strand_id
1 'polypeptide(L)'
;MRVRGGRIVISYVGLPSNIDRIIISLLSNSKTMKRLSITLFFITLAAYTFAQNSILWEISGNGLSKPSYIMGTLKFIGQREFYLPKEATERMTQCQLFAIEDQVDHHAQSHLNKAVHFPAGKSLKTELSPEDYKKVTDFFAKEFKISAKKFDKEFARLIPLALSMNMTRMALGEKVRFYDIELLTLAKKYKLDAYSLEEIDREAQAIQAFPMKDQETALLHSINNFEQQKKEYHQLEIAFLKGDLDKVFEYSLHPTENNPVFMDEFYIKRNLEWFPKIEKMVSTKRSFITVGVAHLEGEKGLLNLLRQKGYTLTPVAVTH
;
A
#
# COMPACT_ATOMS: atom_id res chain seq x y z
N MET A 1 15.76 29.48 -57.65
CA MET A 1 15.11 28.47 -56.85
C MET A 1 13.81 29.07 -56.28
N ARG A 2 12.68 28.85 -56.96
CA ARG A 2 11.36 29.41 -56.60
C ARG A 2 10.47 28.25 -56.17
N VAL A 3 10.02 28.26 -54.93
CA VAL A 3 9.03 27.30 -54.42
C VAL A 3 7.64 27.84 -54.78
N ARG A 4 6.88 27.14 -55.57
CA ARG A 4 5.44 27.38 -55.81
C ARG A 4 4.65 26.23 -55.21
N GLY A 5 3.61 26.60 -54.50
CA GLY A 5 2.59 25.85 -53.78
C GLY A 5 2.28 24.41 -54.20
N GLY A 6 2.50 23.48 -53.32
CA GLY A 6 2.16 22.07 -53.53
C GLY A 6 0.73 21.79 -53.08
N ARG A 7 -0.15 21.49 -54.06
CA ARG A 7 -1.37 20.72 -53.82
C ARG A 7 -0.98 19.22 -53.76
N ILE A 8 -1.26 18.59 -52.66
CA ILE A 8 -1.17 17.11 -52.57
C ILE A 8 -2.39 16.55 -53.30
N VAL A 9 -2.16 15.90 -54.45
CA VAL A 9 -3.19 15.14 -55.15
C VAL A 9 -3.03 13.68 -54.71
N ILE A 10 -3.97 13.23 -53.89
CA ILE A 10 -4.06 11.80 -53.53
C ILE A 10 -5.00 11.14 -54.54
N SER A 11 -4.45 10.32 -55.43
CA SER A 11 -5.23 9.49 -56.33
C SER A 11 -5.71 8.23 -55.62
N TYR A 12 -6.99 8.14 -55.34
CA TYR A 12 -7.62 6.93 -54.86
C TYR A 12 -8.14 6.06 -56.03
N VAL A 13 -7.67 4.86 -56.14
CA VAL A 13 -8.21 3.85 -57.03
C VAL A 13 -9.25 3.02 -56.26
N GLY A 14 -10.52 3.20 -56.61
CA GLY A 14 -11.53 2.14 -56.51
C GLY A 14 -12.31 1.94 -55.23
N LEU A 15 -13.01 2.99 -54.71
CA LEU A 15 -14.15 2.78 -53.80
C LEU A 15 -15.45 3.36 -54.43
N PRO A 16 -16.64 2.82 -54.11
CA PRO A 16 -17.89 3.29 -54.70
C PRO A 16 -18.18 4.76 -54.33
N SER A 17 -18.59 5.56 -55.30
CA SER A 17 -18.76 7.02 -55.23
C SER A 17 -19.66 7.60 -54.13
N ASN A 18 -20.42 6.75 -53.45
CA ASN A 18 -21.31 7.14 -52.35
C ASN A 18 -20.61 7.20 -50.97
N ILE A 19 -19.57 6.39 -50.75
CA ILE A 19 -18.83 6.36 -49.47
C ILE A 19 -17.92 7.58 -49.37
N ASP A 20 -17.25 7.98 -50.45
CA ASP A 20 -16.39 9.16 -50.47
C ASP A 20 -17.17 10.46 -50.19
N ARG A 21 -18.39 10.58 -50.70
CA ARG A 21 -19.26 11.76 -50.41
C ARG A 21 -19.70 11.82 -48.94
N ILE A 22 -19.92 10.68 -48.32
CA ILE A 22 -20.30 10.63 -46.89
C ILE A 22 -19.08 10.97 -46.00
N ILE A 23 -17.90 10.44 -46.32
CA ILE A 23 -16.68 10.73 -45.56
C ILE A 23 -16.28 12.21 -45.70
N ILE A 24 -16.32 12.78 -46.91
CA ILE A 24 -15.99 14.17 -47.18
C ILE A 24 -17.02 15.10 -46.49
N SER A 25 -18.30 14.78 -46.51
CA SER A 25 -19.36 15.51 -45.82
C SER A 25 -19.19 15.52 -44.31
N LEU A 26 -18.77 14.39 -43.72
CA LEU A 26 -18.45 14.28 -42.28
C LEU A 26 -17.18 15.05 -41.89
N LEU A 27 -16.17 15.09 -42.77
CA LEU A 27 -14.91 15.81 -42.52
C LEU A 27 -15.02 17.33 -42.79
N SER A 28 -15.97 17.76 -43.62
CA SER A 28 -16.16 19.20 -43.94
C SER A 28 -17.00 19.97 -42.93
N ASN A 29 -17.71 19.27 -42.05
CA ASN A 29 -18.55 19.90 -41.04
C ASN A 29 -17.78 20.20 -39.75
N SER A 30 -17.25 21.43 -39.65
CA SER A 30 -16.44 21.88 -38.50
C SER A 30 -17.15 21.72 -37.14
N LYS A 31 -18.49 21.74 -37.12
CA LYS A 31 -19.29 21.47 -35.91
C LYS A 31 -19.29 20.00 -35.52
N THR A 32 -19.30 19.08 -36.51
CA THR A 32 -19.24 17.62 -36.27
C THR A 32 -17.85 17.19 -35.79
N MET A 33 -16.79 17.73 -36.39
CA MET A 33 -15.41 17.53 -35.97
C MET A 33 -15.15 18.03 -34.54
N LYS A 34 -15.65 19.23 -34.20
CA LYS A 34 -15.57 19.74 -32.83
C LYS A 34 -16.33 18.87 -31.82
N ARG A 35 -17.52 18.39 -32.18
CA ARG A 35 -18.28 17.45 -31.33
C ARG A 35 -17.57 16.12 -31.16
N LEU A 36 -17.00 15.55 -32.23
CA LEU A 36 -16.23 14.31 -32.19
C LEU A 36 -14.97 14.45 -31.31
N SER A 37 -14.25 15.57 -31.46
CA SER A 37 -13.06 15.87 -30.63
C SER A 37 -13.42 16.08 -29.16
N ILE A 38 -14.53 16.75 -28.86
CA ILE A 38 -15.01 16.94 -27.51
C ILE A 38 -15.45 15.60 -26.90
N THR A 39 -16.17 14.77 -27.66
CA THR A 39 -16.60 13.44 -27.20
C THR A 39 -15.40 12.53 -26.95
N LEU A 40 -14.40 12.52 -27.84
CA LEU A 40 -13.16 11.76 -27.65
C LEU A 40 -12.37 12.25 -26.43
N PHE A 41 -12.32 13.57 -26.21
CA PHE A 41 -11.69 14.18 -25.03
C PHE A 41 -12.40 13.78 -23.74
N PHE A 42 -13.73 13.77 -23.70
CA PHE A 42 -14.48 13.30 -22.53
C PHE A 42 -14.37 11.79 -22.30
N ILE A 43 -14.27 10.98 -23.35
CA ILE A 43 -14.05 9.53 -23.23
C ILE A 43 -12.64 9.26 -22.67
N THR A 44 -11.61 9.99 -23.10
CA THR A 44 -10.26 9.87 -22.55
C THR A 44 -10.19 10.37 -21.10
N LEU A 45 -10.89 11.48 -20.77
CA LEU A 45 -10.96 11.99 -19.41
C LEU A 45 -11.69 10.99 -18.46
N ALA A 46 -12.80 10.40 -18.92
CA ALA A 46 -13.51 9.38 -18.16
C ALA A 46 -12.68 8.10 -17.96
N ALA A 47 -11.90 7.68 -18.96
CA ALA A 47 -10.97 6.54 -18.80
C ALA A 47 -9.87 6.84 -17.79
N TYR A 48 -9.39 8.08 -17.68
CA TYR A 48 -8.42 8.48 -16.66
C TYR A 48 -8.99 8.48 -15.25
N THR A 49 -10.28 8.80 -15.06
CA THR A 49 -10.90 8.85 -13.73
C THR A 49 -11.26 7.47 -13.15
N PHE A 50 -11.47 6.45 -14.01
CA PHE A 50 -11.75 5.09 -13.53
C PHE A 50 -10.49 4.26 -13.21
N ALA A 51 -9.29 4.75 -13.56
CA ALA A 51 -8.04 4.01 -13.46
C ALA A 51 -7.18 4.37 -12.24
N GLN A 52 -7.66 5.22 -11.33
CA GLN A 52 -6.82 5.74 -10.24
C GLN A 52 -6.81 4.86 -8.97
N ASN A 53 -7.81 4.00 -8.77
CA ASN A 53 -7.96 3.22 -7.56
C ASN A 53 -7.42 1.79 -7.76
N SER A 54 -6.26 1.51 -7.23
CA SER A 54 -5.71 0.15 -7.19
C SER A 54 -4.64 0.00 -6.10
N ILE A 55 -4.60 -1.17 -5.50
CA ILE A 55 -3.48 -1.58 -4.64
C ILE A 55 -2.31 -2.16 -5.44
N LEU A 56 -2.49 -2.43 -6.73
CA LEU A 56 -1.48 -3.01 -7.63
C LEU A 56 -1.16 -2.06 -8.79
N TRP A 57 0.10 -1.75 -8.99
CA TRP A 57 0.58 -0.79 -9.98
C TRP A 57 1.66 -1.39 -10.86
N GLU A 58 1.57 -1.09 -12.15
CA GLU A 58 2.63 -1.37 -13.12
C GLU A 58 3.62 -0.20 -13.14
N ILE A 59 4.91 -0.52 -13.10
CA ILE A 59 6.04 0.41 -13.22
C ILE A 59 6.65 0.23 -14.59
N SER A 60 6.58 1.25 -15.46
CA SER A 60 7.09 1.21 -16.83
C SER A 60 7.77 2.52 -17.22
N GLY A 61 8.22 2.66 -18.45
CA GLY A 61 8.93 3.87 -18.89
C GLY A 61 10.37 3.94 -18.36
N ASN A 62 10.96 5.13 -18.37
CA ASN A 62 12.31 5.43 -17.87
C ASN A 62 13.40 4.42 -18.32
N GLY A 63 13.33 3.97 -19.58
CA GLY A 63 14.29 3.01 -20.16
C GLY A 63 14.07 1.53 -19.81
N LEU A 64 13.02 1.19 -19.05
CA LEU A 64 12.71 -0.21 -18.75
C LEU A 64 12.29 -0.96 -20.01
N SER A 65 12.91 -2.11 -20.28
CA SER A 65 12.55 -2.98 -21.40
C SER A 65 11.27 -3.79 -21.17
N LYS A 66 10.92 -4.03 -19.93
CA LYS A 66 9.71 -4.73 -19.46
C LYS A 66 9.20 -4.10 -18.19
N PRO A 67 7.88 -4.06 -17.98
CA PRO A 67 7.31 -3.50 -16.76
C PRO A 67 7.63 -4.36 -15.54
N SER A 68 7.77 -3.70 -14.39
CA SER A 68 7.76 -4.28 -13.05
C SER A 68 6.45 -3.92 -12.35
N TYR A 69 6.23 -4.43 -11.13
CA TYR A 69 4.99 -4.20 -10.41
C TYR A 69 5.26 -3.87 -8.95
N ILE A 70 4.40 -3.02 -8.37
CA ILE A 70 4.37 -2.73 -6.94
C ILE A 70 2.95 -2.91 -6.42
N MET A 71 2.81 -3.61 -5.29
CA MET A 71 1.54 -3.89 -4.64
C MET A 71 1.57 -3.44 -3.19
N GLY A 72 0.53 -2.70 -2.79
CA GLY A 72 0.27 -2.38 -1.38
C GLY A 72 -0.39 -3.54 -0.65
N THR A 73 0.00 -3.78 0.59
CA THR A 73 -0.54 -4.82 1.45
C THR A 73 -1.04 -4.25 2.78
N LEU A 74 -1.95 -4.95 3.45
CA LEU A 74 -2.22 -4.73 4.86
C LEU A 74 -1.37 -5.69 5.70
N LYS A 75 -0.88 -5.22 6.85
CA LYS A 75 -0.09 -6.06 7.77
C LYS A 75 -0.84 -7.35 8.11
N PHE A 76 -2.14 -7.23 8.38
CA PHE A 76 -3.07 -8.35 8.54
C PHE A 76 -4.47 -7.92 8.10
N ILE A 77 -5.31 -8.90 7.81
CA ILE A 77 -6.73 -8.72 7.47
C ILE A 77 -7.52 -9.90 8.01
N GLY A 78 -8.82 -9.73 8.25
CA GLY A 78 -9.70 -10.82 8.63
C GLY A 78 -9.71 -11.94 7.57
N GLN A 79 -9.84 -13.19 8.02
CA GLN A 79 -9.86 -14.36 7.14
C GLN A 79 -10.97 -14.28 6.09
N ARG A 80 -12.11 -13.66 6.42
CA ARG A 80 -13.26 -13.55 5.53
C ARG A 80 -13.03 -12.53 4.42
N GLU A 81 -12.34 -11.44 4.75
CA GLU A 81 -12.03 -10.34 3.84
C GLU A 81 -10.72 -10.56 3.07
N PHE A 82 -9.95 -11.59 3.45
CA PHE A 82 -8.71 -11.91 2.77
C PHE A 82 -8.97 -12.42 1.36
N TYR A 83 -8.40 -11.73 0.40
CA TYR A 83 -8.30 -12.21 -0.98
C TYR A 83 -6.93 -11.90 -1.56
N LEU A 84 -6.48 -12.73 -2.46
CA LEU A 84 -5.28 -12.46 -3.23
C LEU A 84 -5.71 -12.21 -4.67
N PRO A 85 -5.52 -10.98 -5.20
CA PRO A 85 -5.93 -10.67 -6.56
C PRO A 85 -5.32 -11.64 -7.57
N LYS A 86 -6.15 -12.17 -8.47
CA LYS A 86 -5.68 -13.02 -9.56
C LYS A 86 -4.63 -12.30 -10.40
N GLU A 87 -4.84 -11.02 -10.65
CA GLU A 87 -3.94 -10.15 -11.40
C GLU A 87 -2.58 -10.03 -10.73
N ALA A 88 -2.52 -9.94 -9.38
CA ALA A 88 -1.25 -9.93 -8.64
C ALA A 88 -0.47 -11.24 -8.89
N THR A 89 -1.16 -12.38 -8.80
CA THR A 89 -0.56 -13.69 -9.08
C THR A 89 -0.05 -13.78 -10.52
N GLU A 90 -0.85 -13.36 -11.49
CA GLU A 90 -0.48 -13.35 -12.93
C GLU A 90 0.73 -12.44 -13.21
N ARG A 91 0.79 -11.25 -12.57
CA ARG A 91 1.92 -10.34 -12.73
C ARG A 91 3.17 -10.88 -12.03
N MET A 92 3.03 -11.49 -10.86
CA MET A 92 4.13 -12.13 -10.14
C MET A 92 4.80 -13.23 -11.00
N THR A 93 4.03 -14.09 -11.68
CA THR A 93 4.58 -15.16 -12.54
C THR A 93 5.42 -14.64 -13.71
N GLN A 94 5.28 -13.37 -14.06
CA GLN A 94 6.03 -12.72 -15.14
C GLN A 94 7.33 -12.10 -14.65
N CYS A 95 7.56 -12.06 -13.32
CA CYS A 95 8.72 -11.44 -12.69
C CYS A 95 9.83 -12.46 -12.40
N GLN A 96 11.02 -11.95 -12.13
CA GLN A 96 12.21 -12.74 -11.79
C GLN A 96 12.63 -12.46 -10.32
N LEU A 97 12.33 -11.24 -9.83
CA LEU A 97 12.58 -10.83 -8.46
C LEU A 97 11.26 -10.61 -7.72
N PHE A 98 11.29 -10.93 -6.44
CA PHE A 98 10.26 -10.55 -5.48
C PHE A 98 10.92 -9.72 -4.39
N ALA A 99 10.35 -8.56 -4.07
CA ALA A 99 10.83 -7.73 -2.96
C ALA A 99 9.72 -7.56 -1.92
N ILE A 100 10.13 -7.59 -0.67
CA ILE A 100 9.28 -7.39 0.51
C ILE A 100 9.97 -6.40 1.45
N GLU A 101 9.23 -5.75 2.36
CA GLU A 101 9.82 -4.78 3.28
C GLU A 101 10.95 -5.39 4.10
N ASP A 102 10.66 -6.40 4.90
CA ASP A 102 11.59 -7.06 5.81
C ASP A 102 11.65 -8.57 5.57
N GLN A 103 12.67 -9.20 6.12
CA GLN A 103 12.82 -10.65 6.10
C GLN A 103 11.73 -11.31 6.95
N VAL A 104 11.13 -12.38 6.41
CA VAL A 104 10.14 -13.19 7.12
C VAL A 104 10.79 -14.53 7.50
N ASP A 105 11.75 -14.49 8.43
CA ASP A 105 12.39 -15.65 8.98
C ASP A 105 12.46 -15.60 10.52
N HIS A 106 12.96 -16.67 11.16
CA HIS A 106 13.05 -16.74 12.61
C HIS A 106 13.99 -15.71 13.23
N HIS A 107 15.01 -15.25 12.48
CA HIS A 107 15.96 -14.26 12.98
C HIS A 107 15.30 -12.88 13.01
N ALA A 108 14.68 -12.46 11.90
CA ALA A 108 13.89 -11.23 11.83
C ALA A 108 12.77 -11.20 12.88
N GLN A 109 12.04 -12.31 13.01
CA GLN A 109 11.00 -12.46 14.03
C GLN A 109 11.55 -12.24 15.46
N SER A 110 12.75 -12.74 15.74
CA SER A 110 13.40 -12.56 17.06
C SER A 110 13.76 -11.09 17.32
N HIS A 111 14.27 -10.38 16.32
CA HIS A 111 14.61 -8.96 16.43
C HIS A 111 13.36 -8.11 16.62
N LEU A 112 12.32 -8.31 15.81
CA LEU A 112 11.06 -7.63 15.95
C LEU A 112 10.41 -7.92 17.32
N ASN A 113 10.43 -9.16 17.77
CA ASN A 113 9.93 -9.50 19.11
C ASN A 113 10.64 -8.75 20.24
N LYS A 114 11.95 -8.54 20.14
CA LYS A 114 12.67 -7.71 21.12
C LYS A 114 12.24 -6.25 21.07
N ALA A 115 12.03 -5.70 19.87
CA ALA A 115 11.64 -4.30 19.69
C ALA A 115 10.24 -4.00 20.20
N VAL A 116 9.31 -4.94 20.10
CA VAL A 116 7.91 -4.78 20.53
C VAL A 116 7.68 -5.14 22.01
N HIS A 117 8.73 -5.50 22.75
CA HIS A 117 8.65 -5.81 24.18
C HIS A 117 9.51 -4.84 25.00
N PHE A 118 9.02 -4.52 26.18
CA PHE A 118 9.84 -3.83 27.18
C PHE A 118 11.08 -4.65 27.56
N PRO A 119 12.22 -3.98 27.83
CA PRO A 119 13.40 -4.66 28.34
C PRO A 119 13.12 -5.36 29.68
N ALA A 120 14.06 -6.21 30.13
CA ALA A 120 13.94 -6.92 31.38
C ALA A 120 13.70 -5.96 32.57
N GLY A 121 12.77 -6.29 33.44
CA GLY A 121 12.40 -5.49 34.60
C GLY A 121 11.35 -4.38 34.31
N LYS A 122 11.03 -4.12 33.03
CA LYS A 122 10.01 -3.14 32.64
C LYS A 122 8.77 -3.81 32.05
N SER A 123 7.63 -3.16 32.23
CA SER A 123 6.33 -3.61 31.70
C SER A 123 5.34 -2.45 31.71
N LEU A 124 4.20 -2.59 31.10
CA LEU A 124 3.10 -1.62 31.21
C LEU A 124 2.76 -1.30 32.67
N LYS A 125 2.90 -2.31 33.55
CA LYS A 125 2.62 -2.14 34.98
C LYS A 125 3.61 -1.22 35.70
N THR A 126 4.86 -1.15 35.23
CA THR A 126 5.91 -0.30 35.82
C THR A 126 6.01 1.07 35.15
N GLU A 127 5.59 1.16 33.89
CA GLU A 127 5.75 2.38 33.08
C GLU A 127 4.48 3.26 33.11
N LEU A 128 3.28 2.65 33.16
CA LEU A 128 2.03 3.40 33.27
C LEU A 128 1.74 3.82 34.74
N SER A 129 0.93 4.85 34.91
CA SER A 129 0.35 5.13 36.21
C SER A 129 -0.51 3.96 36.70
N PRO A 130 -0.68 3.74 38.03
CA PRO A 130 -1.56 2.69 38.54
C PRO A 130 -3.00 2.79 38.02
N GLU A 131 -3.49 4.01 37.79
CA GLU A 131 -4.82 4.29 37.24
C GLU A 131 -4.91 3.86 35.76
N ASP A 132 -3.94 4.25 34.95
CA ASP A 132 -3.90 3.90 33.53
C ASP A 132 -3.71 2.40 33.32
N TYR A 133 -2.83 1.76 34.13
CA TYR A 133 -2.65 0.32 34.09
C TYR A 133 -3.95 -0.42 34.43
N LYS A 134 -4.65 0.03 35.47
CA LYS A 134 -5.97 -0.52 35.82
C LYS A 134 -6.97 -0.37 34.69
N LYS A 135 -7.02 0.82 34.06
CA LYS A 135 -7.88 1.09 32.92
C LYS A 135 -7.62 0.13 31.75
N VAL A 136 -6.35 -0.12 31.42
CA VAL A 136 -5.96 -1.09 30.39
C VAL A 136 -6.43 -2.49 30.76
N THR A 137 -6.17 -2.96 31.98
CA THR A 137 -6.56 -4.32 32.40
C THR A 137 -8.06 -4.51 32.47
N ASP A 138 -8.81 -3.52 32.96
CA ASP A 138 -10.28 -3.54 33.01
C ASP A 138 -10.87 -3.58 31.61
N PHE A 139 -10.30 -2.81 30.67
CA PHE A 139 -10.69 -2.85 29.27
C PHE A 139 -10.50 -4.25 28.66
N PHE A 140 -9.34 -4.89 28.86
CA PHE A 140 -9.07 -6.24 28.36
C PHE A 140 -9.99 -7.29 28.99
N ALA A 141 -10.31 -7.13 30.27
CA ALA A 141 -11.26 -8.01 30.96
C ALA A 141 -12.68 -7.86 30.40
N LYS A 142 -13.10 -6.65 30.14
CA LYS A 142 -14.44 -6.32 29.61
C LYS A 142 -14.59 -6.79 28.16
N GLU A 143 -13.71 -6.34 27.27
CA GLU A 143 -13.85 -6.51 25.82
C GLU A 143 -13.41 -7.92 25.36
N PHE A 144 -12.26 -8.40 25.86
CA PHE A 144 -11.64 -9.64 25.38
C PHE A 144 -11.77 -10.83 26.35
N LYS A 145 -12.40 -10.64 27.51
CA LYS A 145 -12.55 -11.66 28.55
C LYS A 145 -11.19 -12.17 29.08
N ILE A 146 -10.18 -11.30 29.10
CA ILE A 146 -8.83 -11.58 29.57
C ILE A 146 -8.68 -11.05 31.01
N SER A 147 -8.55 -11.98 31.98
CA SER A 147 -8.34 -11.58 33.37
C SER A 147 -7.01 -10.83 33.57
N ALA A 148 -6.92 -9.99 34.60
CA ALA A 148 -5.70 -9.24 34.92
C ALA A 148 -4.48 -10.15 35.04
N LYS A 149 -4.62 -11.33 35.69
CA LYS A 149 -3.54 -12.33 35.79
C LYS A 149 -3.07 -12.88 34.43
N LYS A 150 -4.01 -13.09 33.49
CA LYS A 150 -3.67 -13.52 32.13
C LYS A 150 -3.05 -12.36 31.36
N PHE A 151 -3.54 -11.15 31.53
CA PHE A 151 -2.95 -9.95 30.94
C PHE A 151 -1.51 -9.74 31.38
N ASP A 152 -1.23 -9.82 32.68
CA ASP A 152 0.13 -9.71 33.25
C ASP A 152 1.10 -10.72 32.61
N LYS A 153 0.65 -11.93 32.36
CA LYS A 153 1.47 -13.00 31.78
C LYS A 153 1.74 -12.82 30.28
N GLU A 154 0.73 -12.42 29.52
CA GLU A 154 0.76 -12.52 28.04
C GLU A 154 0.98 -11.17 27.35
N PHE A 155 0.55 -10.06 27.96
CA PHE A 155 0.51 -8.75 27.31
C PHE A 155 1.30 -7.65 28.03
N ALA A 156 1.49 -7.74 29.34
CA ALA A 156 2.05 -6.64 30.12
C ALA A 156 3.47 -6.22 29.71
N ARG A 157 4.20 -7.11 29.02
CA ARG A 157 5.54 -6.82 28.51
C ARG A 157 5.56 -6.22 27.10
N LEU A 158 4.45 -6.16 26.40
CA LEU A 158 4.36 -5.46 25.13
C LEU A 158 4.46 -3.94 25.33
N ILE A 159 5.17 -3.26 24.46
CA ILE A 159 5.12 -1.79 24.42
C ILE A 159 3.73 -1.33 23.97
N PRO A 160 3.30 -0.09 24.29
CA PRO A 160 1.93 0.36 24.04
C PRO A 160 1.51 0.26 22.56
N LEU A 161 2.39 0.59 21.62
CA LEU A 161 2.12 0.45 20.18
C LEU A 161 1.81 -1.01 19.80
N ALA A 162 2.63 -1.94 20.26
CA ALA A 162 2.41 -3.37 19.99
C ALA A 162 1.13 -3.91 20.63
N LEU A 163 0.77 -3.40 21.81
CA LEU A 163 -0.49 -3.74 22.45
C LEU A 163 -1.68 -3.22 21.65
N SER A 164 -1.63 -1.98 21.13
CA SER A 164 -2.66 -1.41 20.27
C SER A 164 -2.87 -2.24 18.99
N MET A 165 -1.78 -2.69 18.35
CA MET A 165 -1.86 -3.60 17.19
C MET A 165 -2.52 -4.94 17.55
N ASN A 166 -2.20 -5.51 18.72
CA ASN A 166 -2.85 -6.73 19.20
C ASN A 166 -4.34 -6.51 19.50
N MET A 167 -4.72 -5.36 20.06
CA MET A 167 -6.13 -4.99 20.27
C MET A 167 -6.91 -4.97 18.95
N THR A 168 -6.37 -4.32 17.92
CA THR A 168 -6.97 -4.30 16.58
C THR A 168 -7.15 -5.72 16.04
N ARG A 169 -6.11 -6.55 16.09
CA ARG A 169 -6.17 -7.95 15.66
C ARG A 169 -7.22 -8.77 16.43
N MET A 170 -7.32 -8.57 17.74
CA MET A 170 -8.30 -9.26 18.58
C MET A 170 -9.73 -8.77 18.32
N ALA A 171 -9.89 -7.49 17.99
CA ALA A 171 -11.18 -6.89 17.67
C ALA A 171 -11.85 -7.50 16.42
N LEU A 172 -11.07 -8.07 15.50
CA LEU A 172 -11.62 -8.78 14.34
C LEU A 172 -12.42 -10.04 14.74
N GLY A 173 -12.14 -10.62 15.93
CA GLY A 173 -12.90 -11.75 16.45
C GLY A 173 -12.79 -13.03 15.64
N GLU A 174 -11.88 -13.09 14.67
CA GLU A 174 -11.65 -14.21 13.78
C GLU A 174 -10.16 -14.45 13.52
N LYS A 175 -9.84 -15.51 12.76
CA LYS A 175 -8.48 -15.74 12.29
C LYS A 175 -8.07 -14.63 11.33
N VAL A 176 -6.84 -14.19 11.44
CA VAL A 176 -6.25 -13.20 10.52
C VAL A 176 -5.29 -13.88 9.55
N ARG A 177 -5.12 -13.24 8.38
CA ARG A 177 -4.16 -13.59 7.36
C ARG A 177 -3.15 -12.46 7.22
N PHE A 178 -1.92 -12.79 6.88
CA PHE A 178 -0.81 -11.86 6.69
C PHE A 178 -0.38 -11.88 5.22
N TYR A 179 -0.57 -10.78 4.51
CA TYR A 179 -0.24 -10.70 3.09
C TYR A 179 1.22 -11.03 2.81
N ASP A 180 2.13 -10.57 3.66
CA ASP A 180 3.57 -10.78 3.50
C ASP A 180 3.92 -12.28 3.47
N ILE A 181 3.32 -13.08 4.35
CA ILE A 181 3.52 -14.53 4.41
C ILE A 181 2.95 -15.22 3.17
N GLU A 182 1.75 -14.81 2.74
CA GLU A 182 1.07 -15.40 1.58
C GLU A 182 1.82 -15.09 0.28
N LEU A 183 2.23 -13.84 0.09
CA LEU A 183 2.96 -13.40 -1.11
C LEU A 183 4.37 -13.99 -1.16
N LEU A 184 5.09 -14.07 -0.04
CA LEU A 184 6.39 -14.75 0.02
C LEU A 184 6.26 -16.25 -0.30
N THR A 185 5.19 -16.88 0.18
CA THR A 185 4.91 -18.29 -0.13
C THR A 185 4.70 -18.49 -1.63
N LEU A 186 3.97 -17.58 -2.28
CA LEU A 186 3.78 -17.59 -3.73
C LEU A 186 5.08 -17.32 -4.49
N ALA A 187 5.87 -16.34 -4.06
CA ALA A 187 7.15 -16.03 -4.67
C ALA A 187 8.07 -17.26 -4.66
N LYS A 188 8.14 -17.98 -3.53
CA LYS A 188 8.88 -19.26 -3.42
C LYS A 188 8.31 -20.33 -4.36
N LYS A 189 6.99 -20.47 -4.44
CA LYS A 189 6.32 -21.41 -5.36
C LYS A 189 6.68 -21.14 -6.83
N TYR A 190 6.77 -19.88 -7.21
CA TYR A 190 7.14 -19.45 -8.55
C TYR A 190 8.66 -19.30 -8.76
N LYS A 191 9.47 -19.65 -7.76
CA LYS A 191 10.94 -19.63 -7.81
C LYS A 191 11.50 -18.24 -8.13
N LEU A 192 10.88 -17.19 -7.61
CA LEU A 192 11.44 -15.85 -7.70
C LEU A 192 12.59 -15.69 -6.68
N ASP A 193 13.61 -14.92 -7.08
CA ASP A 193 14.64 -14.48 -6.13
C ASP A 193 14.01 -13.47 -5.15
N ALA A 194 13.97 -13.79 -3.86
CA ALA A 194 13.37 -12.95 -2.83
C ALA A 194 14.40 -12.04 -2.16
N TYR A 195 14.07 -10.76 -1.99
CA TYR A 195 14.90 -9.73 -1.39
C TYR A 195 14.12 -8.89 -0.38
N SER A 196 14.82 -8.43 0.67
CA SER A 196 14.30 -7.43 1.60
C SER A 196 14.69 -6.02 1.18
N LEU A 197 13.75 -5.09 1.29
CA LEU A 197 14.01 -3.67 1.03
C LEU A 197 14.81 -3.02 2.16
N GLU A 198 14.76 -3.59 3.37
CA GLU A 198 15.50 -3.07 4.52
C GLU A 198 16.30 -4.14 5.26
N GLU A 199 17.18 -3.69 6.12
CA GLU A 199 17.91 -4.54 7.04
C GLU A 199 17.01 -4.96 8.21
N ILE A 200 17.32 -6.11 8.78
CA ILE A 200 16.50 -6.80 9.80
C ILE A 200 16.06 -5.93 10.99
N ASP A 201 16.91 -4.96 11.38
CA ASP A 201 16.65 -4.08 12.53
C ASP A 201 15.94 -2.78 12.16
N ARG A 202 15.69 -2.50 10.87
CA ARG A 202 15.21 -1.18 10.46
C ARG A 202 13.78 -0.90 10.90
N GLU A 203 12.85 -1.85 10.76
CA GLU A 203 11.49 -1.74 11.30
C GLU A 203 11.54 -1.58 12.82
N ALA A 204 12.37 -2.38 13.49
CA ALA A 204 12.57 -2.31 14.93
C ALA A 204 13.04 -0.92 15.39
N GLN A 205 13.98 -0.31 14.68
CA GLN A 205 14.47 1.06 14.95
C GLN A 205 13.35 2.09 14.77
N ALA A 206 12.55 1.96 13.72
CA ALA A 206 11.43 2.86 13.48
C ALA A 206 10.37 2.80 14.59
N ILE A 207 10.06 1.60 15.08
CA ILE A 207 9.16 1.38 16.22
C ILE A 207 9.72 2.03 17.50
N GLN A 208 11.02 1.86 17.76
CA GLN A 208 11.69 2.41 18.94
C GLN A 208 11.85 3.94 18.90
N ALA A 209 11.87 4.54 17.71
CA ALA A 209 11.93 5.98 17.56
C ALA A 209 10.62 6.69 17.96
N PHE A 210 9.49 5.95 18.00
CA PHE A 210 8.24 6.50 18.48
C PHE A 210 8.29 6.69 20.01
N PRO A 211 8.23 7.96 20.51
CA PRO A 211 8.42 8.23 21.94
C PRO A 211 7.45 7.45 22.81
N MET A 212 7.94 6.82 23.89
CA MET A 212 7.14 5.96 24.76
C MET A 212 5.89 6.67 25.29
N LYS A 213 6.03 7.95 25.69
CA LYS A 213 4.91 8.75 26.19
C LYS A 213 3.81 8.97 25.15
N ASP A 214 4.19 9.10 23.89
CA ASP A 214 3.23 9.26 22.79
C ASP A 214 2.55 7.91 22.48
N GLN A 215 3.29 6.80 22.57
CA GLN A 215 2.72 5.45 22.46
C GLN A 215 1.69 5.18 23.59
N GLU A 216 1.98 5.59 24.82
CA GLU A 216 1.05 5.49 25.97
C GLU A 216 -0.23 6.30 25.70
N THR A 217 -0.06 7.54 25.26
CA THR A 217 -1.17 8.43 24.93
C THR A 217 -2.04 7.83 23.82
N ALA A 218 -1.43 7.29 22.76
CA ALA A 218 -2.13 6.65 21.67
C ALA A 218 -2.88 5.38 22.13
N LEU A 219 -2.27 4.54 22.98
CA LEU A 219 -2.93 3.36 23.55
C LEU A 219 -4.18 3.73 24.37
N LEU A 220 -4.05 4.73 25.26
CA LEU A 220 -5.18 5.17 26.10
C LEU A 220 -6.28 5.81 25.26
N HIS A 221 -5.91 6.56 24.21
CA HIS A 221 -6.86 7.06 23.23
C HIS A 221 -7.61 5.90 22.53
N SER A 222 -6.88 4.88 22.09
CA SER A 222 -7.44 3.68 21.44
C SER A 222 -8.44 2.95 22.35
N ILE A 223 -8.12 2.81 23.63
CA ILE A 223 -9.02 2.18 24.61
C ILE A 223 -10.29 3.02 24.82
N ASN A 224 -10.15 4.34 24.92
CA ASN A 224 -11.29 5.23 25.12
C ASN A 224 -12.23 5.29 23.91
N ASN A 225 -11.70 5.11 22.71
CA ASN A 225 -12.41 5.25 21.43
C ASN A 225 -12.51 3.91 20.69
N PHE A 226 -12.47 2.80 21.40
CA PHE A 226 -12.32 1.47 20.80
C PHE A 226 -13.41 1.12 19.77
N GLU A 227 -14.67 1.45 20.04
CA GLU A 227 -15.77 1.21 19.09
C GLU A 227 -15.61 2.05 17.81
N GLN A 228 -15.08 3.25 17.93
CA GLN A 228 -14.78 4.08 16.77
C GLN A 228 -13.61 3.50 15.97
N GLN A 229 -12.56 3.06 16.63
CA GLN A 229 -11.40 2.42 15.95
C GLN A 229 -11.77 1.13 15.22
N LYS A 230 -12.68 0.32 15.77
CA LYS A 230 -13.22 -0.85 15.03
C LYS A 230 -13.90 -0.44 13.74
N LYS A 231 -14.69 0.64 13.76
CA LYS A 231 -15.33 1.17 12.55
C LYS A 231 -14.31 1.70 11.54
N GLU A 232 -13.29 2.41 12.01
CA GLU A 232 -12.22 2.94 11.15
C GLU A 232 -11.40 1.83 10.52
N TYR A 233 -11.07 0.78 11.28
CA TYR A 233 -10.39 -0.38 10.71
C TYR A 233 -11.26 -1.09 9.66
N HIS A 234 -12.56 -1.21 9.88
CA HIS A 234 -13.47 -1.75 8.87
C HIS A 234 -13.55 -0.84 7.63
N GLN A 235 -13.52 0.49 7.79
CA GLN A 235 -13.42 1.41 6.66
C GLN A 235 -12.08 1.28 5.93
N LEU A 236 -10.97 1.05 6.65
CA LEU A 236 -9.68 0.72 6.07
C LEU A 236 -9.76 -0.54 5.18
N GLU A 237 -10.36 -1.61 5.69
CA GLU A 237 -10.55 -2.85 4.91
C GLU A 237 -11.36 -2.58 3.64
N ILE A 238 -12.48 -1.86 3.74
CA ILE A 238 -13.32 -1.48 2.58
C ILE A 238 -12.53 -0.63 1.58
N ALA A 239 -11.77 0.36 2.05
CA ALA A 239 -10.95 1.21 1.19
C ALA A 239 -9.85 0.41 0.49
N PHE A 240 -9.19 -0.50 1.21
CA PHE A 240 -8.19 -1.40 0.67
C PHE A 240 -8.77 -2.31 -0.43
N LEU A 241 -9.92 -2.93 -0.17
CA LEU A 241 -10.62 -3.77 -1.14
C LEU A 241 -11.02 -2.98 -2.41
N LYS A 242 -11.32 -1.70 -2.29
CA LYS A 242 -11.62 -0.81 -3.42
C LYS A 242 -10.39 -0.22 -4.10
N GLY A 243 -9.20 -0.40 -3.55
CA GLY A 243 -7.97 0.25 -4.02
C GLY A 243 -7.93 1.76 -3.81
N ASP A 244 -8.74 2.31 -2.90
CA ASP A 244 -8.83 3.74 -2.58
C ASP A 244 -7.65 4.12 -1.67
N LEU A 245 -6.48 4.41 -2.31
CA LEU A 245 -5.23 4.64 -1.59
C LEU A 245 -5.28 5.87 -0.69
N ASP A 246 -6.01 6.92 -1.06
CA ASP A 246 -6.14 8.13 -0.23
C ASP A 246 -6.77 7.77 1.12
N LYS A 247 -7.89 7.03 1.08
CA LYS A 247 -8.56 6.58 2.31
C LYS A 247 -7.78 5.52 3.06
N VAL A 248 -7.13 4.60 2.35
CA VAL A 248 -6.25 3.63 2.99
C VAL A 248 -5.12 4.34 3.73
N PHE A 249 -4.51 5.36 3.13
CA PHE A 249 -3.46 6.16 3.76
C PHE A 249 -4.00 6.89 5.00
N GLU A 250 -5.14 7.57 4.87
CA GLU A 250 -5.83 8.24 5.98
C GLU A 250 -6.05 7.28 7.17
N TYR A 251 -6.74 6.17 6.95
CA TYR A 251 -7.09 5.23 8.04
C TYR A 251 -5.90 4.42 8.57
N SER A 252 -4.88 4.16 7.76
CA SER A 252 -3.67 3.43 8.20
C SER A 252 -2.83 4.22 9.19
N LEU A 253 -2.90 5.54 9.15
CA LEU A 253 -2.10 6.42 10.00
C LEU A 253 -2.75 6.67 11.36
N HIS A 254 -4.05 6.47 11.49
CA HIS A 254 -4.77 6.72 12.72
C HIS A 254 -4.39 5.74 13.85
N PRO A 255 -4.11 6.19 15.08
CA PRO A 255 -4.04 7.57 15.61
C PRO A 255 -2.61 8.15 15.64
N THR A 256 -1.68 7.68 14.84
CA THR A 256 -0.26 8.03 14.89
C THR A 256 0.13 9.18 13.94
N GLU A 257 -0.76 9.59 13.03
CA GLU A 257 -0.51 10.59 11.99
C GLU A 257 -0.13 11.98 12.52
N ASN A 258 -0.55 12.29 13.73
CA ASN A 258 -0.23 13.56 14.37
C ASN A 258 1.15 13.55 15.05
N ASN A 259 1.86 12.42 15.02
CA ASN A 259 3.21 12.33 15.56
C ASN A 259 4.25 12.47 14.46
N PRO A 260 4.92 13.63 14.31
CA PRO A 260 5.85 13.87 13.21
C PRO A 260 7.09 12.96 13.28
N VAL A 261 7.51 12.54 14.48
CA VAL A 261 8.66 11.62 14.63
C VAL A 261 8.31 10.24 14.11
N PHE A 262 7.11 9.74 14.45
CA PHE A 262 6.63 8.46 13.95
C PHE A 262 6.47 8.48 12.42
N MET A 263 5.85 9.52 11.88
CA MET A 263 5.67 9.67 10.43
C MET A 263 7.01 9.73 9.69
N ASP A 264 7.98 10.48 10.21
CA ASP A 264 9.30 10.59 9.61
C ASP A 264 10.06 9.25 9.64
N GLU A 265 10.14 8.61 10.80
CA GLU A 265 10.93 7.38 10.97
C GLU A 265 10.27 6.14 10.36
N PHE A 266 8.95 6.01 10.50
CA PHE A 266 8.25 4.80 10.09
C PHE A 266 7.88 4.79 8.61
N TYR A 267 7.52 5.95 8.03
CA TYR A 267 7.09 6.05 6.64
C TYR A 267 8.11 6.76 5.75
N ILE A 268 8.47 8.02 6.06
CA ILE A 268 9.21 8.87 5.12
C ILE A 268 10.63 8.34 4.92
N LYS A 269 11.40 8.13 5.99
CA LYS A 269 12.78 7.67 5.91
C LYS A 269 12.87 6.29 5.29
N ARG A 270 11.99 5.35 5.67
CA ARG A 270 11.97 4.01 5.08
C ARG A 270 11.70 4.07 3.57
N ASN A 271 10.73 4.86 3.13
CA ASN A 271 10.47 5.06 1.70
C ASN A 271 11.70 5.60 0.96
N LEU A 272 12.40 6.59 1.53
CA LEU A 272 13.60 7.17 0.93
C LEU A 272 14.78 6.19 0.90
N GLU A 273 14.91 5.32 1.89
CA GLU A 273 15.92 4.25 1.96
C GLU A 273 15.61 3.09 0.99
N TRP A 274 14.34 2.74 0.80
CA TRP A 274 13.92 1.69 -0.13
C TRP A 274 13.98 2.11 -1.58
N PHE A 275 13.69 3.38 -1.86
CA PHE A 275 13.55 3.90 -3.22
C PHE A 275 14.75 3.57 -4.12
N PRO A 276 16.02 3.85 -3.76
CA PRO A 276 17.18 3.50 -4.61
C PRO A 276 17.33 1.98 -4.81
N LYS A 277 16.93 1.16 -3.84
CA LYS A 277 16.94 -0.30 -3.99
C LYS A 277 15.88 -0.75 -5.01
N ILE A 278 14.67 -0.16 -4.92
CA ILE A 278 13.59 -0.40 -5.88
C ILE A 278 14.02 -0.01 -7.29
N GLU A 279 14.60 1.19 -7.49
CA GLU A 279 15.13 1.62 -8.80
C GLU A 279 16.14 0.63 -9.35
N LYS A 280 17.11 0.20 -8.54
CA LYS A 280 18.11 -0.80 -8.96
C LYS A 280 17.46 -2.12 -9.36
N MET A 281 16.46 -2.61 -8.60
CA MET A 281 15.78 -3.86 -8.90
C MET A 281 15.03 -3.77 -10.23
N VAL A 282 14.17 -2.76 -10.44
CA VAL A 282 13.34 -2.64 -11.64
C VAL A 282 14.18 -2.37 -12.90
N SER A 283 15.32 -1.70 -12.77
CA SER A 283 16.24 -1.46 -13.90
C SER A 283 17.04 -2.70 -14.31
N THR A 284 17.22 -3.67 -13.42
CA THR A 284 18.03 -4.88 -13.71
C THR A 284 17.19 -6.08 -14.10
N LYS A 285 16.08 -6.32 -13.45
CA LYS A 285 15.19 -7.46 -13.67
C LYS A 285 13.75 -7.06 -13.46
N ARG A 286 12.84 -7.74 -14.15
CA ARG A 286 11.42 -7.58 -13.91
C ARG A 286 11.09 -8.00 -12.47
N SER A 287 10.58 -7.08 -11.67
CA SER A 287 10.41 -7.22 -10.23
C SER A 287 8.95 -7.11 -9.82
N PHE A 288 8.55 -7.88 -8.82
CA PHE A 288 7.28 -7.72 -8.11
C PHE A 288 7.60 -7.28 -6.67
N ILE A 289 7.17 -6.09 -6.31
CA ILE A 289 7.51 -5.43 -5.06
C ILE A 289 6.27 -5.36 -4.18
N THR A 290 6.38 -5.71 -2.90
CA THR A 290 5.29 -5.61 -1.93
C THR A 290 5.70 -4.77 -0.75
N VAL A 291 4.84 -3.82 -0.39
CA VAL A 291 5.04 -2.93 0.77
C VAL A 291 3.71 -2.69 1.45
N GLY A 292 3.72 -2.31 2.72
CA GLY A 292 2.51 -1.82 3.39
C GLY A 292 1.86 -0.72 2.58
N VAL A 293 0.55 -0.83 2.39
CA VAL A 293 -0.18 0.03 1.45
C VAL A 293 -0.03 1.53 1.75
N ALA A 294 0.15 1.91 3.02
CA ALA A 294 0.41 3.28 3.41
C ALA A 294 1.75 3.85 2.88
N HIS A 295 2.72 3.00 2.51
CA HIS A 295 3.98 3.42 1.89
C HIS A 295 3.81 3.85 0.42
N LEU A 296 2.70 3.50 -0.22
CA LEU A 296 2.45 3.86 -1.62
C LEU A 296 2.06 5.32 -1.80
N GLU A 297 1.27 5.90 -0.88
CA GLU A 297 0.62 7.20 -1.02
C GLU A 297 1.36 8.31 -0.25
N GLY A 298 0.99 9.57 -0.52
CA GLY A 298 1.56 10.76 0.10
C GLY A 298 2.70 11.40 -0.69
N GLU A 299 3.18 12.56 -0.23
CA GLU A 299 4.23 13.34 -0.91
C GLU A 299 5.54 12.55 -1.05
N LYS A 300 5.91 11.79 -0.04
CA LYS A 300 7.08 10.89 -0.01
C LYS A 300 6.68 9.42 -0.18
N GLY A 301 5.47 9.17 -0.68
CA GLY A 301 5.02 7.83 -1.03
C GLY A 301 5.75 7.27 -2.24
N LEU A 302 5.92 5.96 -2.29
CA LEU A 302 6.72 5.29 -3.32
C LEU A 302 6.19 5.53 -4.73
N LEU A 303 4.87 5.61 -4.93
CA LEU A 303 4.30 5.93 -6.26
C LEU A 303 4.70 7.32 -6.71
N ASN A 304 4.70 8.30 -5.80
CA ASN A 304 5.10 9.67 -6.13
C ASN A 304 6.61 9.77 -6.38
N LEU A 305 7.44 9.12 -5.58
CA LEU A 305 8.89 9.08 -5.80
C LEU A 305 9.24 8.48 -7.17
N LEU A 306 8.58 7.38 -7.55
CA LEU A 306 8.77 6.75 -8.87
C LEU A 306 8.34 7.69 -10.00
N ARG A 307 7.18 8.38 -9.88
CA ARG A 307 6.74 9.38 -10.88
C ARG A 307 7.74 10.53 -11.03
N GLN A 308 8.24 11.07 -9.91
CA GLN A 308 9.25 12.15 -9.91
C GLN A 308 10.55 11.72 -10.60
N LYS A 309 10.89 10.44 -10.56
CA LYS A 309 12.07 9.88 -11.24
C LYS A 309 11.83 9.61 -12.74
N GLY A 310 10.62 9.80 -13.24
CA GLY A 310 10.28 9.64 -14.65
C GLY A 310 9.71 8.27 -15.02
N TYR A 311 9.37 7.42 -14.05
CA TYR A 311 8.63 6.19 -14.32
C TYR A 311 7.16 6.50 -14.60
N THR A 312 6.56 5.69 -15.46
CA THR A 312 5.12 5.67 -15.71
C THR A 312 4.46 4.66 -14.78
N LEU A 313 3.50 5.10 -13.98
CA LEU A 313 2.75 4.29 -13.04
C LEU A 313 1.33 4.10 -13.58
N THR A 314 0.98 2.86 -13.90
CA THR A 314 -0.36 2.51 -14.39
C THR A 314 -1.05 1.61 -13.37
N PRO A 315 -2.23 1.99 -12.85
CA PRO A 315 -2.98 1.11 -11.94
C PRO A 315 -3.43 -0.14 -12.69
N VAL A 316 -3.30 -1.29 -12.05
CA VAL A 316 -3.80 -2.56 -12.55
C VAL A 316 -5.13 -2.84 -11.86
N ALA A 317 -6.21 -2.88 -12.63
CA ALA A 317 -7.52 -3.24 -12.07
C ALA A 317 -7.43 -4.63 -11.44
N VAL A 318 -7.91 -4.75 -10.20
CA VAL A 318 -7.96 -6.02 -9.47
C VAL A 318 -9.41 -6.46 -9.32
N THR A 319 -9.64 -7.77 -9.46
CA THR A 319 -10.96 -8.39 -9.29
C THR A 319 -10.99 -9.17 -7.98
N HIS A 320 -12.15 -9.11 -7.30
CA HIS A 320 -12.43 -9.79 -6.02
C HIS A 320 -13.15 -11.10 -6.24
#